data_e8f1347edb9819451dc84b511ea5edda
#
_entry.id   e8f1347edb9819451dc84b511ea5edda
#
_cell.length_a   1.000
_cell.length_b   1.000
_cell.length_c   1.000
_cell.angle_alpha   90.00
_cell.angle_beta   90.00
_cell.angle_gamma   90.00
#
_symmetry.space_group_name_H-M   'P 1'
#
loop_
_entity.id
_entity.type
_entity.pdbx_description
1 polymer ?
#
loop_
_entity_poly.entity_id
_entity_poly.type
_entity_poly.pdbx_seq_one_letter_code
_entity_poly.pdbx_strand_id
1 'polypeptide(L)'
;MKKTLLTSLLCVAMAATLMAGCGSKAESKDSKKPEKKSSVETTVDVESATASQVEEFLSDSDDNTMLVDARPQEAYSGWALEGAANGGHLKDAALFSARWLDCEYSESASREAYLERALKDQDITEDKEVIVYDYTGEQAPAVAGYLKEQGIENVSVFKANELIDAGTDLESYENYDRFIPTEIVKSISDVKTGKEETLSDEAKAVVGEDVSNVVLVDVSWGNAKQSTYFSVGHVPGAVHINTDSYERPRVYVPEKRSEYAKEWRLISLEEFRDEVCTQYGITKDSTVILTGTVTDPQGRLGFMLRSLGVKVYAMSGSLTVWSYNGYDLDTKESTLVTPEPADSFGADTIQNPDEILWMDDIRAILNGEVEGQVVDNRGKAEWNGKETGYSYHDLAGRIDGSIWCAQGSEKEGEFFENVDHTPRTQSELKSYLESNGLDVSKTMAFFCGDSWGAAKIAYWCQSADLNTVKEWGNGWIPWSNEGNEFIDHNGNKVHYDKYQDALLDKDGKDVSDGTNILDDATEE
;
A
#
# COMPACT_ATOMS: atom_id res chain seq x y z
N MET A 1 -33.24 -30.83 -11.00
CA MET A 1 -33.21 -29.41 -11.38
C MET A 1 -33.26 -28.55 -10.12
N LYS A 2 -32.21 -28.50 -9.32
CA LYS A 2 -32.01 -27.61 -8.13
C LYS A 2 -30.56 -27.64 -7.66
N LYS A 3 -29.56 -27.65 -8.56
CA LYS A 3 -28.13 -27.66 -8.20
C LYS A 3 -27.27 -26.61 -8.94
N THR A 4 -27.90 -25.63 -9.59
CA THR A 4 -27.15 -24.69 -10.45
C THR A 4 -27.20 -23.24 -9.99
N LEU A 5 -27.52 -22.97 -8.72
CA LEU A 5 -27.60 -21.60 -8.20
C LEU A 5 -26.68 -21.31 -7.00
N LEU A 6 -25.78 -22.22 -6.62
CA LEU A 6 -24.87 -22.00 -5.46
C LEU A 6 -23.44 -21.65 -5.89
N THR A 7 -23.07 -21.86 -7.14
CA THR A 7 -21.69 -21.66 -7.61
C THR A 7 -21.31 -20.22 -7.96
N SER A 8 -22.29 -19.32 -8.06
CA SER A 8 -22.02 -17.90 -8.35
C SER A 8 -21.78 -17.02 -7.12
N LEU A 9 -21.95 -17.56 -5.91
CA LEU A 9 -21.73 -16.80 -4.66
C LEU A 9 -20.33 -16.97 -4.07
N LEU A 10 -19.56 -17.98 -4.49
CA LEU A 10 -18.24 -18.25 -3.93
C LEU A 10 -17.11 -17.41 -4.53
N CYS A 11 -17.28 -16.92 -5.77
CA CYS A 11 -16.30 -16.04 -6.39
C CYS A 11 -16.25 -14.62 -5.81
N VAL A 12 -17.32 -14.20 -5.11
CA VAL A 12 -17.37 -12.91 -4.39
C VAL A 12 -16.68 -13.01 -3.03
N ALA A 13 -16.55 -14.23 -2.46
CA ALA A 13 -15.99 -14.42 -1.13
C ALA A 13 -14.46 -14.32 -1.05
N MET A 14 -13.72 -14.38 -2.18
CA MET A 14 -12.25 -14.32 -2.14
C MET A 14 -11.65 -12.92 -2.33
N ALA A 15 -12.38 -12.01 -2.96
CA ALA A 15 -12.08 -10.58 -2.80
C ALA A 15 -12.50 -10.07 -1.40
N ALA A 16 -13.36 -10.85 -0.70
CA ALA A 16 -13.92 -10.52 0.60
C ALA A 16 -13.18 -11.16 1.79
N THR A 17 -12.20 -12.03 1.59
CA THR A 17 -11.34 -12.49 2.70
C THR A 17 -10.26 -11.48 3.06
N LEU A 18 -10.04 -10.48 2.24
CA LEU A 18 -9.37 -9.22 2.63
C LEU A 18 -10.36 -8.16 3.16
N MET A 19 -11.69 -8.42 3.11
CA MET A 19 -12.74 -7.49 3.54
C MET A 19 -13.88 -8.16 4.33
N ALA A 20 -13.61 -9.22 5.10
CA ALA A 20 -14.62 -9.89 5.92
C ALA A 20 -14.76 -9.23 7.30
N GLY A 21 -15.36 -8.06 7.33
CA GLY A 21 -15.84 -7.41 8.53
C GLY A 21 -17.21 -6.77 8.33
N CYS A 22 -18.28 -7.47 8.78
CA CYS A 22 -19.64 -7.01 9.00
C CYS A 22 -20.52 -6.61 7.80
N GLY A 23 -21.31 -7.56 7.33
CA GLY A 23 -22.54 -7.29 6.58
C GLY A 23 -23.71 -6.97 7.51
N SER A 24 -24.17 -5.73 7.58
CA SER A 24 -25.52 -5.38 8.03
C SER A 24 -26.32 -4.85 6.86
N LYS A 25 -27.54 -5.43 6.66
CA LYS A 25 -28.50 -5.03 5.63
C LYS A 25 -28.79 -3.53 5.74
N ALA A 26 -28.46 -2.78 4.69
CA ALA A 26 -28.90 -1.41 4.54
C ALA A 26 -30.26 -1.37 3.83
N GLU A 27 -31.27 -0.89 4.51
CA GLU A 27 -32.51 -0.38 3.91
C GLU A 27 -32.20 0.97 3.26
N SER A 28 -32.71 1.15 2.04
CA SER A 28 -32.64 2.40 1.28
C SER A 28 -33.24 3.57 2.05
N LYS A 29 -32.44 4.56 2.41
CA LYS A 29 -32.91 5.88 2.81
C LYS A 29 -32.28 6.95 1.94
N ASP A 30 -33.12 7.92 1.57
CA ASP A 30 -32.85 9.07 0.72
C ASP A 30 -31.49 9.75 0.98
N SER A 31 -30.81 10.03 -0.11
CA SER A 31 -29.54 10.76 -0.15
C SER A 31 -29.72 12.19 0.36
N LYS A 32 -29.28 12.43 1.59
CA LYS A 32 -28.84 13.77 2.04
C LYS A 32 -27.35 13.88 1.76
N LYS A 33 -26.97 14.99 1.12
CA LYS A 33 -25.59 15.43 0.90
C LYS A 33 -24.79 15.26 2.21
N PRO A 34 -23.62 14.61 2.22
CA PRO A 34 -22.80 14.57 3.42
C PRO A 34 -22.31 15.99 3.71
N GLU A 35 -22.72 16.55 4.81
CA GLU A 35 -22.04 17.70 5.40
C GLU A 35 -20.68 17.21 5.90
N LYS A 36 -19.62 17.99 5.57
CA LYS A 36 -18.27 17.83 6.10
C LYS A 36 -18.38 17.65 7.61
N LYS A 37 -18.19 16.44 8.13
CA LYS A 37 -18.10 16.21 9.57
C LYS A 37 -16.76 16.79 10.02
N SER A 38 -16.80 18.03 10.41
CA SER A 38 -15.74 18.72 11.09
C SER A 38 -15.72 18.29 12.55
N SER A 39 -14.53 17.97 13.02
CA SER A 39 -14.07 18.05 14.40
C SER A 39 -14.82 17.22 15.44
N VAL A 40 -14.12 16.27 16.03
CA VAL A 40 -14.33 15.89 17.42
C VAL A 40 -14.30 17.18 18.23
N GLU A 41 -15.44 17.63 18.78
CA GLU A 41 -15.46 18.74 19.75
C GLU A 41 -14.72 18.27 21.00
N THR A 42 -13.42 18.53 21.04
CA THR A 42 -12.63 18.33 22.26
C THR A 42 -13.00 19.40 23.26
N THR A 43 -13.72 19.01 24.31
CA THR A 43 -14.02 19.86 25.49
C THR A 43 -12.85 19.91 26.48
N VAL A 44 -11.68 19.39 26.11
CA VAL A 44 -10.48 19.34 26.95
C VAL A 44 -9.76 20.70 26.83
N ASP A 45 -9.58 21.37 27.96
CA ASP A 45 -8.78 22.59 28.02
C ASP A 45 -7.29 22.20 27.89
N VAL A 46 -6.68 22.56 26.77
CA VAL A 46 -5.27 22.24 26.45
C VAL A 46 -4.49 23.55 26.41
N GLU A 47 -3.37 23.61 27.13
CA GLU A 47 -2.48 24.77 27.14
C GLU A 47 -1.85 24.98 25.75
N SER A 48 -1.58 26.24 25.41
CA SER A 48 -0.86 26.58 24.18
C SER A 48 0.62 26.74 24.47
N ALA A 49 1.46 26.00 23.74
CA ALA A 49 2.90 26.24 23.72
C ALA A 49 3.23 27.54 22.96
N THR A 50 4.34 28.14 23.31
CA THR A 50 4.87 29.35 22.66
C THR A 50 5.86 29.00 21.56
N ALA A 51 6.03 29.86 20.57
CA ALA A 51 7.07 29.70 19.56
C ALA A 51 8.47 29.50 20.17
N SER A 52 8.78 30.24 21.25
CA SER A 52 10.07 30.10 21.93
C SER A 52 10.32 28.72 22.54
N GLN A 53 9.28 28.02 23.03
CA GLN A 53 9.44 26.65 23.54
C GLN A 53 9.73 25.67 22.40
N VAL A 54 9.07 25.83 21.25
CA VAL A 54 9.33 25.02 20.07
C VAL A 54 10.73 25.31 19.49
N GLU A 55 11.12 26.59 19.39
CA GLU A 55 12.46 27.00 18.95
C GLU A 55 13.57 26.49 19.90
N GLU A 56 13.33 26.44 21.21
CA GLU A 56 14.23 25.87 22.21
C GLU A 56 14.42 24.37 21.96
N PHE A 57 13.34 23.61 21.76
CA PHE A 57 13.40 22.20 21.40
C PHE A 57 14.17 21.98 20.09
N LEU A 58 13.90 22.77 19.04
CA LEU A 58 14.58 22.63 17.75
C LEU A 58 16.09 22.94 17.82
N SER A 59 16.50 23.76 18.77
CA SER A 59 17.91 24.14 18.96
C SER A 59 18.69 23.23 19.91
N ASP A 60 18.04 22.70 20.93
CA ASP A 60 18.64 21.87 21.99
C ASP A 60 17.58 20.88 22.50
N SER A 61 17.33 19.82 21.70
CA SER A 61 16.36 18.78 22.03
C SER A 61 16.79 18.03 23.30
N ASP A 62 15.89 17.95 24.28
CA ASP A 62 16.05 17.10 25.44
C ASP A 62 15.24 15.79 25.29
N ASP A 63 15.65 14.76 26.03
CA ASP A 63 14.99 13.44 25.96
C ASP A 63 13.56 13.43 26.55
N ASN A 64 13.14 14.49 27.22
CA ASN A 64 11.85 14.56 27.92
C ASN A 64 10.76 15.27 27.12
N THR A 65 11.14 16.20 26.23
CA THR A 65 10.20 16.95 25.38
C THR A 65 10.14 16.32 23.99
N MET A 66 8.96 16.30 23.38
CA MET A 66 8.81 15.85 22.01
C MET A 66 7.78 16.68 21.24
N LEU A 67 7.99 16.80 19.93
CA LEU A 67 7.04 17.36 19.00
C LEU A 67 6.20 16.25 18.35
N VAL A 68 4.89 16.47 18.20
CA VAL A 68 3.99 15.56 17.50
C VAL A 68 3.25 16.33 16.42
N ASP A 69 3.43 15.93 15.18
CA ASP A 69 2.73 16.51 14.04
C ASP A 69 1.33 15.91 13.90
N ALA A 70 0.30 16.74 14.03
CA ALA A 70 -1.09 16.32 13.91
C ALA A 70 -1.62 16.39 12.45
N ARG A 71 -0.83 16.90 11.53
CA ARG A 71 -1.21 17.05 10.12
C ARG A 71 -1.30 15.68 9.42
N PRO A 72 -1.91 15.63 8.22
CA PRO A 72 -1.87 14.42 7.39
C PRO A 72 -0.44 13.96 7.08
N GLN A 73 -0.26 12.63 6.93
CA GLN A 73 1.03 12.00 6.62
C GLN A 73 1.67 12.63 5.37
N GLU A 74 0.87 13.04 4.39
CA GLU A 74 1.35 13.68 3.17
C GLU A 74 2.06 15.01 3.46
N ALA A 75 1.52 15.82 4.38
CA ALA A 75 2.15 17.07 4.81
C ALA A 75 3.44 16.81 5.58
N TYR A 76 3.43 15.81 6.48
CA TYR A 76 4.60 15.37 7.24
C TYR A 76 5.75 14.94 6.32
N SER A 77 5.45 14.15 5.29
CA SER A 77 6.46 13.56 4.41
C SER A 77 7.06 14.54 3.39
N GLY A 78 6.34 15.63 3.01
CA GLY A 78 6.94 16.60 2.07
C GLY A 78 5.96 17.41 1.22
N TRP A 79 4.65 17.12 1.24
CA TRP A 79 3.69 17.92 0.47
C TRP A 79 3.34 19.24 1.19
N ALA A 80 3.41 20.35 0.46
CA ALA A 80 2.91 21.64 0.95
C ALA A 80 1.38 21.63 0.87
N LEU A 81 0.70 21.44 1.99
CA LEU A 81 -0.76 21.38 2.10
C LEU A 81 -1.30 22.50 2.99
N GLU A 82 -2.61 22.71 2.96
CA GLU A 82 -3.32 23.67 3.83
C GLU A 82 -2.86 25.14 3.66
N GLY A 83 -2.20 25.45 2.55
CA GLY A 83 -1.67 26.78 2.26
C GLY A 83 -0.26 27.02 2.82
N ALA A 84 0.41 26.00 3.36
CA ALA A 84 1.80 26.10 3.77
C ALA A 84 2.73 26.40 2.60
N ALA A 85 3.77 27.21 2.85
CA ALA A 85 4.76 27.55 1.83
C ALA A 85 5.66 26.35 1.46
N ASN A 86 5.89 25.44 2.40
CA ASN A 86 6.73 24.26 2.26
C ASN A 86 6.07 23.06 2.94
N GLY A 87 6.33 21.85 2.42
CA GLY A 87 5.97 20.57 3.04
C GLY A 87 7.10 20.02 3.89
N GLY A 88 6.79 18.97 4.65
CA GLY A 88 7.72 18.36 5.62
C GLY A 88 7.31 18.67 7.06
N HIS A 89 8.07 18.12 8.02
CA HIS A 89 7.80 18.23 9.45
C HIS A 89 8.92 18.96 10.19
N LEU A 90 8.63 19.46 11.37
CA LEU A 90 9.64 20.03 12.26
C LEU A 90 10.62 18.93 12.66
N LYS A 91 11.89 19.29 12.78
CA LYS A 91 12.98 18.36 13.06
C LYS A 91 12.64 17.45 14.27
N ASP A 92 12.92 16.16 14.10
CA ASP A 92 12.69 15.10 15.10
C ASP A 92 11.21 14.94 15.56
N ALA A 93 10.25 15.52 14.85
CA ALA A 93 8.84 15.38 15.22
C ALA A 93 8.29 13.97 14.91
N ALA A 94 7.55 13.41 15.86
CA ALA A 94 6.72 12.23 15.63
C ALA A 94 5.48 12.59 14.81
N LEU A 95 4.88 11.60 14.14
CA LEU A 95 3.62 11.77 13.41
C LEU A 95 2.46 11.12 14.18
N PHE A 96 1.43 11.89 14.49
CA PHE A 96 0.15 11.34 14.94
C PHE A 96 -1.00 12.14 14.32
N SER A 97 -1.43 11.75 13.13
CA SER A 97 -2.40 12.53 12.36
C SER A 97 -3.79 12.55 13.02
N ALA A 98 -4.39 13.74 13.10
CA ALA A 98 -5.76 13.90 13.57
C ALA A 98 -6.77 13.11 12.74
N ARG A 99 -6.50 12.90 11.44
CA ARG A 99 -7.32 12.09 10.53
C ARG A 99 -7.48 10.64 11.01
N TRP A 100 -6.51 10.08 11.73
CA TRP A 100 -6.58 8.70 12.24
C TRP A 100 -7.65 8.50 13.30
N LEU A 101 -8.07 9.58 13.98
CA LEU A 101 -9.06 9.51 15.06
C LEU A 101 -10.48 9.23 14.56
N ASP A 102 -10.82 9.62 13.32
CA ASP A 102 -12.18 9.58 12.81
C ASP A 102 -12.36 9.08 11.35
N CYS A 103 -11.27 8.80 10.59
CA CYS A 103 -11.41 8.22 9.27
C CYS A 103 -12.13 6.85 9.34
N GLU A 104 -12.91 6.50 8.32
CA GLU A 104 -13.50 5.17 8.22
C GLU A 104 -12.41 4.12 8.08
N TYR A 105 -12.65 2.94 8.68
CA TYR A 105 -11.65 1.89 8.79
C TYR A 105 -12.33 0.53 8.70
N SER A 106 -11.82 -0.37 7.87
CA SER A 106 -12.46 -1.64 7.53
C SER A 106 -11.58 -2.90 7.71
N GLU A 107 -10.51 -2.78 8.47
CA GLU A 107 -9.56 -3.86 8.67
C GLU A 107 -10.01 -4.90 9.72
N SER A 108 -9.33 -6.04 9.77
CA SER A 108 -9.58 -7.10 10.76
C SER A 108 -9.18 -6.71 12.19
N ALA A 109 -8.16 -5.85 12.34
CA ALA A 109 -7.77 -5.28 13.63
C ALA A 109 -8.56 -4.01 13.97
N SER A 110 -8.60 -3.63 15.24
CA SER A 110 -9.30 -2.43 15.65
C SER A 110 -8.48 -1.16 15.36
N ARG A 111 -9.16 -0.01 15.20
CA ARG A 111 -8.50 1.30 15.10
C ARG A 111 -7.57 1.52 16.29
N GLU A 112 -8.03 1.20 17.49
CA GLU A 112 -7.28 1.34 18.73
C GLU A 112 -5.93 0.62 18.66
N ALA A 113 -5.87 -0.58 18.06
CA ALA A 113 -4.62 -1.33 17.91
C ALA A 113 -3.59 -0.58 17.05
N TYR A 114 -4.02 0.11 15.99
CA TYR A 114 -3.15 0.96 15.17
C TYR A 114 -2.69 2.20 15.94
N LEU A 115 -3.60 2.87 16.66
CA LEU A 115 -3.28 4.08 17.42
C LEU A 115 -2.35 3.77 18.59
N GLU A 116 -2.61 2.71 19.34
CA GLU A 116 -1.72 2.23 20.42
C GLU A 116 -0.33 1.90 19.89
N ARG A 117 -0.25 1.24 18.72
CA ARG A 117 1.03 0.94 18.08
C ARG A 117 1.76 2.21 17.65
N ALA A 118 1.08 3.19 17.07
CA ALA A 118 1.70 4.45 16.67
C ALA A 118 2.28 5.20 17.88
N LEU A 119 1.57 5.24 19.01
CA LEU A 119 2.10 5.81 20.25
C LEU A 119 3.36 5.08 20.71
N LYS A 120 3.29 3.76 20.76
CA LYS A 120 4.38 2.91 21.25
C LYS A 120 5.64 3.01 20.37
N ASP A 121 5.47 2.89 19.04
CA ASP A 121 6.60 2.79 18.11
C ASP A 121 7.30 4.14 17.90
N GLN A 122 6.63 5.25 18.24
CA GLN A 122 7.18 6.59 18.19
C GLN A 122 7.52 7.16 19.58
N ASP A 123 7.51 6.32 20.63
CA ASP A 123 7.86 6.67 22.01
C ASP A 123 7.02 7.84 22.58
N ILE A 124 5.74 7.93 22.17
CA ILE A 124 4.80 8.92 22.72
C ILE A 124 4.24 8.35 24.03
N THR A 125 4.85 8.73 25.16
CA THR A 125 4.63 8.11 26.47
C THR A 125 4.25 9.12 27.57
N GLU A 126 3.75 8.61 28.72
CA GLU A 126 3.25 9.43 29.84
C GLU A 126 4.33 10.25 30.56
N ASP A 127 5.60 9.90 30.41
CA ASP A 127 6.73 10.60 31.01
C ASP A 127 7.28 11.75 30.14
N LYS A 128 6.71 11.95 28.94
CA LYS A 128 7.11 13.03 28.03
C LYS A 128 6.30 14.31 28.24
N GLU A 129 6.92 15.44 27.95
CA GLU A 129 6.26 16.70 27.66
C GLU A 129 6.00 16.76 26.16
N VAL A 130 4.71 16.70 25.75
CA VAL A 130 4.32 16.60 24.35
C VAL A 130 3.79 17.94 23.85
N ILE A 131 4.39 18.46 22.78
CA ILE A 131 3.86 19.63 22.05
C ILE A 131 3.26 19.12 20.73
N VAL A 132 1.94 19.07 20.66
CA VAL A 132 1.24 18.69 19.44
C VAL A 132 1.08 19.92 18.56
N TYR A 133 1.50 19.83 17.31
CA TYR A 133 1.37 20.95 16.39
C TYR A 133 0.63 20.60 15.10
N ASP A 134 0.04 21.61 14.48
CA ASP A 134 -0.44 21.60 13.11
C ASP A 134 -0.22 22.98 12.47
N TYR A 135 -0.54 23.11 11.18
CA TYR A 135 -0.35 24.37 10.46
C TYR A 135 -1.43 25.41 10.82
N THR A 136 -2.70 24.99 10.92
CA THR A 136 -3.86 25.91 11.10
C THR A 136 -4.24 26.15 12.56
N GLY A 137 -3.89 25.24 13.47
CA GLY A 137 -4.34 25.18 14.85
C GLY A 137 -5.70 24.47 15.03
N GLU A 138 -6.19 23.77 14.00
CA GLU A 138 -7.49 23.09 14.02
C GLU A 138 -7.39 21.60 14.34
N GLN A 139 -6.25 20.95 14.06
CA GLN A 139 -6.05 19.51 14.18
C GLN A 139 -5.37 19.11 15.49
N ALA A 140 -4.38 19.87 15.93
CA ALA A 140 -3.62 19.60 17.15
C ALA A 140 -4.48 19.43 18.42
N PRO A 141 -5.56 20.21 18.63
CA PRO A 141 -6.42 20.03 19.81
C PRO A 141 -7.08 18.65 19.89
N ALA A 142 -7.45 18.05 18.76
CA ALA A 142 -8.07 16.72 18.73
C ALA A 142 -7.06 15.64 19.15
N VAL A 143 -5.83 15.71 18.60
CA VAL A 143 -4.75 14.79 18.98
C VAL A 143 -4.36 14.98 20.45
N ALA A 144 -4.19 16.21 20.91
CA ALA A 144 -3.87 16.50 22.30
C ALA A 144 -4.94 15.96 23.26
N GLY A 145 -6.23 16.09 22.90
CA GLY A 145 -7.33 15.49 23.66
C GLY A 145 -7.22 13.97 23.75
N TYR A 146 -6.96 13.31 22.62
CA TYR A 146 -6.75 11.86 22.59
C TYR A 146 -5.54 11.43 23.45
N LEU A 147 -4.40 12.12 23.35
CA LEU A 147 -3.23 11.81 24.16
C LEU A 147 -3.51 11.90 25.66
N LYS A 148 -4.25 12.92 26.10
CA LYS A 148 -4.69 13.03 27.50
C LYS A 148 -5.62 11.88 27.93
N GLU A 149 -6.52 11.42 27.06
CA GLU A 149 -7.34 10.23 27.31
C GLU A 149 -6.52 8.96 27.45
N GLN A 150 -5.35 8.89 26.80
CA GLN A 150 -4.38 7.79 26.95
C GLN A 150 -3.48 7.94 28.19
N GLY A 151 -3.66 8.97 29.02
CA GLY A 151 -2.91 9.20 30.26
C GLY A 151 -1.66 10.07 30.10
N ILE A 152 -1.41 10.64 28.93
CA ILE A 152 -0.31 11.59 28.69
C ILE A 152 -0.77 12.98 29.14
N GLU A 153 -0.47 13.35 30.39
CA GLU A 153 -1.02 14.57 31.02
C GLU A 153 -0.35 15.86 30.55
N ASN A 154 0.98 15.81 30.28
CA ASN A 154 1.77 17.00 29.92
C ASN A 154 1.69 17.26 28.41
N VAL A 155 0.52 17.68 27.94
CA VAL A 155 0.30 17.96 26.52
C VAL A 155 -0.10 19.41 26.32
N SER A 156 0.58 20.08 25.41
CA SER A 156 0.25 21.42 24.92
C SER A 156 0.06 21.43 23.40
N VAL A 157 -0.56 22.47 22.86
CA VAL A 157 -0.78 22.60 21.40
C VAL A 157 -0.05 23.82 20.86
N PHE A 158 0.42 23.71 19.61
CA PHE A 158 1.12 24.80 18.94
C PHE A 158 0.63 24.97 17.49
N LYS A 159 0.35 26.21 17.10
CA LYS A 159 0.06 26.56 15.71
C LYS A 159 1.36 26.93 14.99
N ALA A 160 1.81 26.07 14.08
CA ALA A 160 3.15 26.15 13.50
C ALA A 160 3.28 27.05 12.26
N ASN A 161 2.19 27.65 11.74
CA ASN A 161 2.22 28.44 10.52
C ASN A 161 3.28 29.55 10.52
N GLU A 162 3.45 30.27 11.64
CA GLU A 162 4.43 31.37 11.72
C GLU A 162 5.87 30.86 11.58
N LEU A 163 6.21 29.71 12.16
CA LEU A 163 7.54 29.11 12.03
C LEU A 163 7.77 28.55 10.62
N ILE A 164 6.79 27.82 10.09
CA ILE A 164 6.88 27.21 8.75
C ILE A 164 7.00 28.30 7.69
N ASP A 165 6.18 29.35 7.75
CA ASP A 165 6.20 30.46 6.78
C ASP A 165 7.43 31.37 6.95
N ALA A 166 8.04 31.41 8.14
CA ALA A 166 9.29 32.10 8.38
C ALA A 166 10.52 31.38 7.77
N GLY A 167 10.32 30.15 7.26
CA GLY A 167 11.37 29.37 6.59
C GLY A 167 12.20 28.55 7.57
N THR A 168 11.61 28.08 8.68
CA THR A 168 12.21 27.05 9.52
C THR A 168 12.55 25.84 8.67
N ASP A 169 13.73 25.26 8.84
CA ASP A 169 14.12 24.04 8.14
C ASP A 169 13.19 22.89 8.53
N LEU A 170 12.57 22.28 7.52
CA LEU A 170 11.70 21.12 7.66
C LEU A 170 12.42 19.87 7.17
N GLU A 171 12.24 18.77 7.87
CA GLU A 171 12.62 17.45 7.39
C GLU A 171 11.56 16.91 6.44
N SER A 172 11.97 16.25 5.36
CA SER A 172 11.08 15.64 4.37
C SER A 172 11.75 14.43 3.73
N TYR A 173 10.96 13.56 3.15
CA TYR A 173 11.47 12.41 2.40
C TYR A 173 11.75 12.80 0.94
N GLU A 174 12.83 12.28 0.36
CA GLU A 174 13.15 12.54 -1.06
C GLU A 174 12.10 11.93 -2.00
N ASN A 175 11.52 10.80 -1.61
CA ASN A 175 10.55 10.05 -2.42
C ASN A 175 9.09 10.23 -1.95
N TYR A 176 8.79 11.28 -1.19
CA TYR A 176 7.43 11.54 -0.68
C TYR A 176 6.38 11.58 -1.79
N ASP A 177 6.77 12.00 -2.99
CA ASP A 177 5.90 12.15 -4.14
C ASP A 177 5.47 10.81 -4.78
N ARG A 178 5.96 9.66 -4.31
CA ARG A 178 5.40 8.36 -4.71
C ARG A 178 3.91 8.27 -4.39
N PHE A 179 3.48 8.96 -3.33
CA PHE A 179 2.07 9.12 -2.99
C PHE A 179 1.63 10.56 -3.19
N ILE A 180 0.52 10.74 -3.91
CA ILE A 180 -0.06 12.05 -4.21
C ILE A 180 -1.29 12.29 -3.33
N PRO A 181 -1.43 13.47 -2.67
CA PRO A 181 -2.61 13.83 -1.89
C PRO A 181 -3.90 13.75 -2.69
N THR A 182 -4.98 13.30 -2.04
CA THR A 182 -6.29 13.16 -2.68
C THR A 182 -6.86 14.49 -3.21
N GLU A 183 -6.51 15.62 -2.60
CA GLU A 183 -6.93 16.97 -3.03
C GLU A 183 -6.37 17.32 -4.40
N ILE A 184 -5.12 16.94 -4.66
CA ILE A 184 -4.46 17.13 -5.96
C ILE A 184 -5.11 16.21 -7.00
N VAL A 185 -5.35 14.95 -6.66
CA VAL A 185 -6.07 14.00 -7.53
C VAL A 185 -7.47 14.50 -7.84
N LYS A 186 -8.16 15.08 -6.85
CA LYS A 186 -9.50 15.65 -6.99
C LYS A 186 -9.50 16.79 -8.01
N SER A 187 -8.56 17.74 -7.92
CA SER A 187 -8.43 18.83 -8.87
C SER A 187 -8.21 18.30 -10.30
N ILE A 188 -7.34 17.30 -10.46
CA ILE A 188 -7.06 16.66 -11.77
C ILE A 188 -8.31 15.95 -12.31
N SER A 189 -9.01 15.18 -11.46
CA SER A 189 -10.24 14.48 -11.81
C SER A 189 -11.35 15.45 -12.27
N ASP A 190 -11.52 16.58 -11.57
CA ASP A 190 -12.56 17.55 -11.90
C ASP A 190 -12.29 18.23 -13.26
N VAL A 191 -11.04 18.55 -13.57
CA VAL A 191 -10.69 19.10 -14.88
C VAL A 191 -10.85 18.03 -15.97
N LYS A 192 -10.41 16.79 -15.74
CA LYS A 192 -10.58 15.69 -16.72
C LYS A 192 -12.05 15.38 -17.02
N THR A 193 -12.91 15.54 -16.04
CA THR A 193 -14.37 15.28 -16.20
C THR A 193 -15.18 16.52 -16.58
N GLY A 194 -14.53 17.68 -16.74
CA GLY A 194 -15.17 18.95 -17.12
C GLY A 194 -16.04 19.55 -16.00
N LYS A 195 -15.83 19.17 -14.74
CA LYS A 195 -16.48 19.81 -13.59
C LYS A 195 -15.84 21.15 -13.24
N GLU A 196 -14.53 21.25 -13.49
CA GLU A 196 -13.75 22.48 -13.34
C GLU A 196 -13.01 22.79 -14.64
N GLU A 197 -12.70 24.08 -14.86
CA GLU A 197 -11.99 24.55 -16.06
C GLU A 197 -10.47 24.63 -15.85
N THR A 198 -10.03 24.73 -14.59
CA THR A 198 -8.62 24.97 -14.22
C THR A 198 -8.17 24.08 -13.08
N LEU A 199 -6.92 23.66 -13.14
CA LEU A 199 -6.24 22.96 -12.06
C LEU A 199 -5.94 23.88 -10.88
N SER A 200 -5.88 23.32 -9.66
CA SER A 200 -5.25 24.00 -8.52
C SER A 200 -3.76 24.24 -8.77
N ASP A 201 -3.13 25.12 -8.02
CA ASP A 201 -1.71 25.44 -8.20
C ASP A 201 -0.83 24.23 -7.83
N GLU A 202 -1.23 23.45 -6.82
CA GLU A 202 -0.57 22.21 -6.43
C GLU A 202 -0.68 21.15 -7.54
N ALA A 203 -1.86 21.01 -8.15
CA ALA A 203 -2.05 20.09 -9.27
C ALA A 203 -1.22 20.49 -10.49
N LYS A 204 -1.12 21.79 -10.80
CA LYS A 204 -0.24 22.30 -11.87
C LYS A 204 1.23 22.01 -11.58
N ALA A 205 1.67 22.11 -10.34
CA ALA A 205 3.04 21.76 -9.97
C ALA A 205 3.38 20.30 -10.27
N VAL A 206 2.37 19.41 -10.21
CA VAL A 206 2.53 17.96 -10.46
C VAL A 206 2.43 17.62 -11.95
N VAL A 207 1.37 18.07 -12.63
CA VAL A 207 1.05 17.62 -14.00
C VAL A 207 1.26 18.66 -15.08
N GLY A 208 1.60 19.91 -14.73
CA GLY A 208 1.71 21.04 -15.67
C GLY A 208 0.37 21.76 -15.84
N GLU A 209 0.25 22.53 -16.92
CA GLU A 209 -0.90 23.41 -17.14
C GLU A 209 -2.15 22.68 -17.65
N ASP A 210 -2.01 21.45 -18.14
CA ASP A 210 -3.13 20.68 -18.68
C ASP A 210 -3.05 19.19 -18.30
N VAL A 211 -4.17 18.50 -18.51
CA VAL A 211 -4.34 17.07 -18.15
C VAL A 211 -4.32 16.14 -19.37
N SER A 212 -3.87 16.60 -20.53
CA SER A 212 -3.92 15.82 -21.78
C SER A 212 -3.09 14.53 -21.71
N ASN A 213 -1.93 14.59 -21.04
CA ASN A 213 -1.03 13.45 -20.85
C ASN A 213 -1.25 12.71 -19.53
N VAL A 214 -2.29 13.09 -18.77
CA VAL A 214 -2.58 12.46 -17.49
C VAL A 214 -3.54 11.27 -17.69
N VAL A 215 -3.16 10.10 -17.18
CA VAL A 215 -4.01 8.92 -17.13
C VAL A 215 -4.34 8.61 -15.67
N LEU A 216 -5.62 8.80 -15.30
CA LEU A 216 -6.13 8.30 -14.01
C LEU A 216 -6.46 6.82 -14.17
N VAL A 217 -5.97 5.99 -13.29
CA VAL A 217 -6.13 4.53 -13.35
C VAL A 217 -6.71 4.03 -12.03
N ASP A 218 -7.85 3.36 -12.10
CA ASP A 218 -8.30 2.47 -11.03
C ASP A 218 -7.78 1.06 -11.32
N VAL A 219 -6.98 0.51 -10.43
CA VAL A 219 -6.40 -0.82 -10.58
C VAL A 219 -7.01 -1.77 -9.56
N SER A 220 -7.66 -2.83 -10.06
CA SER A 220 -8.29 -3.85 -9.23
C SER A 220 -8.42 -5.18 -9.98
N TRP A 221 -8.56 -6.28 -9.24
CA TRP A 221 -8.69 -7.61 -9.83
C TRP A 221 -10.09 -7.84 -10.41
N GLY A 222 -10.16 -8.50 -11.56
CA GLY A 222 -11.39 -8.81 -12.28
C GLY A 222 -11.74 -7.74 -13.31
N ASN A 223 -12.78 -7.98 -14.12
CA ASN A 223 -13.27 -6.94 -15.03
C ASN A 223 -14.05 -5.85 -14.26
N ALA A 224 -14.21 -4.68 -14.85
CA ALA A 224 -14.83 -3.52 -14.19
C ALA A 224 -16.18 -3.81 -13.52
N LYS A 225 -16.98 -4.77 -14.04
CA LYS A 225 -18.28 -5.15 -13.44
C LYS A 225 -18.17 -6.11 -12.27
N GLN A 226 -17.07 -6.82 -12.16
CA GLN A 226 -16.82 -7.84 -11.13
C GLN A 226 -15.89 -7.34 -10.03
N SER A 227 -15.12 -6.31 -10.32
CA SER A 227 -14.16 -5.69 -9.41
C SER A 227 -14.78 -4.66 -8.48
N THR A 228 -13.95 -4.04 -7.66
CA THR A 228 -14.33 -2.92 -6.78
C THR A 228 -14.67 -1.65 -7.55
N TYR A 229 -14.28 -1.53 -8.82
CA TYR A 229 -14.50 -0.36 -9.66
C TYR A 229 -15.94 0.16 -9.66
N PHE A 230 -16.94 -0.72 -9.70
CA PHE A 230 -18.35 -0.33 -9.57
C PHE A 230 -18.99 -0.74 -8.25
N SER A 231 -18.52 -1.80 -7.59
CA SER A 231 -19.14 -2.27 -6.34
C SER A 231 -18.85 -1.37 -5.15
N VAL A 232 -17.68 -0.75 -5.13
CA VAL A 232 -17.28 0.29 -4.17
C VAL A 232 -17.38 1.66 -4.83
N GLY A 233 -16.86 1.78 -6.03
CA GLY A 233 -16.75 3.00 -6.81
C GLY A 233 -15.31 3.32 -7.16
N HIS A 234 -15.12 4.30 -8.04
CA HIS A 234 -13.82 4.74 -8.52
C HIS A 234 -13.76 6.27 -8.61
N VAL A 235 -12.55 6.81 -8.64
CA VAL A 235 -12.32 8.24 -8.85
C VAL A 235 -12.88 8.64 -10.23
N PRO A 236 -13.72 9.68 -10.34
CA PRO A 236 -14.28 10.10 -11.61
C PRO A 236 -13.21 10.34 -12.68
N GLY A 237 -13.42 9.78 -13.86
CA GLY A 237 -12.46 9.89 -14.97
C GLY A 237 -11.33 8.86 -14.98
N ALA A 238 -11.27 7.96 -13.99
CA ALA A 238 -10.28 6.88 -13.98
C ALA A 238 -10.69 5.73 -14.92
N VAL A 239 -9.73 5.24 -15.71
CA VAL A 239 -9.87 4.00 -16.48
C VAL A 239 -9.62 2.81 -15.56
N HIS A 240 -10.33 1.70 -15.80
CA HIS A 240 -10.11 0.46 -15.05
C HIS A 240 -9.03 -0.40 -15.70
N ILE A 241 -8.01 -0.77 -14.92
CA ILE A 241 -7.03 -1.80 -15.30
C ILE A 241 -7.23 -3.04 -14.43
N ASN A 242 -7.61 -4.15 -15.06
CA ASN A 242 -7.63 -5.45 -14.42
C ASN A 242 -6.20 -5.98 -14.25
N THR A 243 -5.84 -6.40 -13.04
CA THR A 243 -4.51 -6.95 -12.71
C THR A 243 -4.14 -8.14 -13.57
N ASP A 244 -5.10 -8.97 -14.02
CA ASP A 244 -4.86 -10.07 -14.96
C ASP A 244 -4.24 -9.60 -16.29
N SER A 245 -4.31 -8.31 -16.63
CA SER A 245 -3.74 -7.79 -17.88
C SER A 245 -2.21 -7.84 -17.90
N TYR A 246 -1.57 -7.78 -16.74
CA TYR A 246 -0.10 -7.84 -16.60
C TYR A 246 0.39 -9.11 -15.88
N GLU A 247 -0.48 -10.10 -15.73
CA GLU A 247 -0.15 -11.42 -15.19
C GLU A 247 -0.43 -12.53 -16.22
N ARG A 248 0.11 -13.72 -16.02
CA ARG A 248 -0.16 -14.91 -16.81
C ARG A 248 -0.62 -16.03 -15.89
N PRO A 249 -1.55 -16.85 -16.36
CA PRO A 249 -2.34 -16.70 -17.59
C PRO A 249 -3.34 -15.55 -17.51
N ARG A 250 -3.64 -14.91 -18.63
CA ARG A 250 -4.55 -13.74 -18.69
C ARG A 250 -6.03 -14.09 -18.51
N VAL A 251 -6.38 -15.35 -18.62
CA VAL A 251 -7.78 -15.80 -18.53
C VAL A 251 -7.91 -16.68 -17.31
N TYR A 252 -8.58 -16.17 -16.30
CA TYR A 252 -8.94 -16.94 -15.13
C TYR A 252 -10.22 -17.74 -15.40
N VAL A 253 -10.11 -19.07 -15.35
CA VAL A 253 -11.25 -20.00 -15.41
C VAL A 253 -11.29 -20.73 -14.07
N PRO A 254 -12.29 -20.46 -13.22
CA PRO A 254 -12.34 -21.01 -11.85
C PRO A 254 -12.13 -22.52 -11.75
N GLU A 255 -12.67 -23.27 -12.72
CA GLU A 255 -12.56 -24.73 -12.77
C GLU A 255 -11.14 -25.24 -13.10
N LYS A 256 -10.24 -24.34 -13.46
CA LYS A 256 -8.84 -24.64 -13.85
C LYS A 256 -7.82 -23.93 -12.97
N ARG A 257 -8.21 -23.53 -11.77
CA ARG A 257 -7.38 -22.73 -10.86
C ARG A 257 -5.99 -23.33 -10.65
N SER A 258 -5.93 -24.61 -10.29
CA SER A 258 -4.66 -25.30 -10.03
C SER A 258 -3.77 -25.39 -11.27
N GLU A 259 -4.36 -25.54 -12.49
CA GLU A 259 -3.59 -25.49 -13.72
C GLU A 259 -2.98 -24.10 -13.97
N TYR A 260 -3.73 -23.04 -13.69
CA TYR A 260 -3.28 -21.66 -13.88
C TYR A 260 -2.23 -21.24 -12.87
N ALA A 261 -2.38 -21.63 -11.61
CA ALA A 261 -1.41 -21.34 -10.58
C ALA A 261 -0.02 -21.91 -10.91
N LYS A 262 0.04 -23.09 -11.56
CA LYS A 262 1.29 -23.71 -12.00
C LYS A 262 2.02 -22.89 -13.09
N GLU A 263 1.32 -22.01 -13.79
CA GLU A 263 1.86 -21.17 -14.86
C GLU A 263 1.86 -19.68 -14.49
N TRP A 264 1.38 -19.35 -13.29
CA TRP A 264 1.25 -17.97 -12.89
C TRP A 264 2.61 -17.27 -12.82
N ARG A 265 2.69 -16.09 -13.38
CA ARG A 265 3.84 -15.19 -13.33
C ARG A 265 3.48 -13.77 -13.73
N LEU A 266 4.26 -12.81 -13.26
CA LEU A 266 4.28 -11.46 -13.81
C LEU A 266 4.80 -11.50 -15.25
N ILE A 267 4.24 -10.70 -16.15
CA ILE A 267 4.75 -10.57 -17.52
C ILE A 267 6.08 -9.80 -17.55
N SER A 268 6.82 -9.92 -18.65
CA SER A 268 8.02 -9.11 -18.83
C SER A 268 7.68 -7.63 -18.98
N LEU A 269 8.64 -6.76 -18.71
CA LEU A 269 8.47 -5.31 -18.87
C LEU A 269 8.24 -4.94 -20.34
N GLU A 270 8.79 -5.69 -21.29
CA GLU A 270 8.55 -5.49 -22.71
C GLU A 270 7.10 -5.83 -23.10
N GLU A 271 6.58 -6.99 -22.63
CA GLU A 271 5.18 -7.36 -22.86
C GLU A 271 4.24 -6.32 -22.21
N PHE A 272 4.57 -5.85 -20.99
CA PHE A 272 3.80 -4.84 -20.31
C PHE A 272 3.77 -3.52 -21.08
N ARG A 273 4.93 -3.06 -21.55
CA ARG A 273 5.07 -1.86 -22.39
C ARG A 273 4.21 -1.94 -23.66
N ASP A 274 4.39 -3.02 -24.41
CA ASP A 274 3.86 -3.13 -25.77
C ASP A 274 2.38 -3.52 -25.81
N GLU A 275 1.90 -4.30 -24.83
CA GLU A 275 0.56 -4.84 -24.85
C GLU A 275 -0.39 -4.12 -23.87
N VAL A 276 0.11 -3.80 -22.65
CA VAL A 276 -0.76 -3.22 -21.62
C VAL A 276 -0.72 -1.69 -21.71
N CYS A 277 0.46 -1.07 -21.63
CA CYS A 277 0.53 0.40 -21.65
C CYS A 277 -0.14 0.98 -22.89
N THR A 278 0.14 0.45 -24.07
CA THR A 278 -0.46 0.94 -25.31
C THR A 278 -1.98 0.79 -25.35
N GLN A 279 -2.53 -0.32 -24.82
CA GLN A 279 -3.96 -0.55 -24.76
C GLN A 279 -4.69 0.51 -23.91
N TYR A 280 -4.04 1.01 -22.86
CA TYR A 280 -4.61 1.99 -21.95
C TYR A 280 -4.18 3.44 -22.25
N GLY A 281 -3.55 3.67 -23.42
CA GLY A 281 -3.09 4.99 -23.82
C GLY A 281 -1.91 5.53 -23.02
N ILE A 282 -1.21 4.65 -22.30
CA ILE A 282 -0.03 5.01 -21.52
C ILE A 282 1.19 4.99 -22.42
N THR A 283 1.90 6.10 -22.48
CA THR A 283 3.14 6.28 -23.24
C THR A 283 4.28 6.71 -22.31
N LYS A 284 5.50 6.78 -22.84
CA LYS A 284 6.67 7.28 -22.09
C LYS A 284 6.50 8.72 -21.57
N ASP A 285 5.62 9.52 -22.19
CA ASP A 285 5.37 10.92 -21.84
C ASP A 285 4.12 11.10 -20.95
N SER A 286 3.46 10.00 -20.56
CA SER A 286 2.30 10.02 -19.69
C SER A 286 2.67 10.32 -18.25
N THR A 287 1.78 11.00 -17.53
CA THR A 287 1.74 11.02 -16.07
C THR A 287 0.58 10.11 -15.64
N VAL A 288 0.89 9.05 -14.90
CA VAL A 288 -0.11 8.07 -14.45
C VAL A 288 -0.38 8.29 -12.96
N ILE A 289 -1.66 8.37 -12.61
CA ILE A 289 -2.10 8.45 -11.21
C ILE A 289 -2.91 7.20 -10.91
N LEU A 290 -2.39 6.38 -10.00
CA LEU A 290 -2.99 5.11 -9.59
C LEU A 290 -3.97 5.34 -8.46
N THR A 291 -5.18 4.83 -8.62
CA THR A 291 -6.25 4.88 -7.63
C THR A 291 -6.81 3.48 -7.42
N GLY A 292 -7.70 3.31 -6.44
CA GLY A 292 -8.35 2.04 -6.14
C GLY A 292 -8.62 1.89 -4.65
N THR A 293 -9.23 0.78 -4.27
CA THR A 293 -9.62 0.51 -2.88
C THR A 293 -8.45 0.13 -1.97
N VAL A 294 -7.41 -0.47 -2.54
CA VAL A 294 -6.24 -0.98 -1.80
C VAL A 294 -4.95 -0.65 -2.54
N THR A 295 -3.85 -0.56 -1.79
CA THR A 295 -2.54 -0.13 -2.29
C THR A 295 -1.75 -1.27 -2.97
N ASP A 296 -2.06 -2.54 -2.70
CA ASP A 296 -1.32 -3.69 -3.23
C ASP A 296 -1.18 -3.68 -4.77
N PRO A 297 -2.29 -3.62 -5.54
CA PRO A 297 -2.19 -3.56 -7.00
C PRO A 297 -1.63 -2.22 -7.49
N GLN A 298 -1.83 -1.11 -6.75
CA GLN A 298 -1.24 0.19 -7.09
C GLN A 298 0.28 0.13 -6.99
N GLY A 299 0.84 -0.43 -5.90
CA GLY A 299 2.29 -0.58 -5.72
C GLY A 299 2.91 -1.40 -6.85
N ARG A 300 2.31 -2.54 -7.20
CA ARG A 300 2.79 -3.41 -8.27
C ARG A 300 2.78 -2.73 -9.65
N LEU A 301 1.64 -2.15 -10.03
CA LEU A 301 1.54 -1.42 -11.28
C LEU A 301 2.48 -0.20 -11.31
N GLY A 302 2.64 0.46 -10.15
CA GLY A 302 3.56 1.57 -9.97
C GLY A 302 5.01 1.18 -10.28
N PHE A 303 5.50 0.06 -9.76
CA PHE A 303 6.85 -0.44 -10.06
C PHE A 303 7.03 -0.79 -11.53
N MET A 304 6.05 -1.44 -12.16
CA MET A 304 6.13 -1.77 -13.58
C MET A 304 6.21 -0.50 -14.46
N LEU A 305 5.40 0.52 -14.17
CA LEU A 305 5.43 1.79 -14.87
C LEU A 305 6.74 2.56 -14.63
N ARG A 306 7.23 2.60 -13.38
CA ARG A 306 8.50 3.24 -13.05
C ARG A 306 9.68 2.55 -13.73
N SER A 307 9.65 1.22 -13.86
CA SER A 307 10.65 0.46 -14.63
C SER A 307 10.72 0.93 -16.09
N LEU A 308 9.59 1.32 -16.68
CA LEU A 308 9.54 1.87 -18.03
C LEU A 308 9.94 3.37 -18.10
N GLY A 309 10.15 4.04 -16.96
CA GLY A 309 10.45 5.45 -16.87
C GLY A 309 9.22 6.36 -16.97
N VAL A 310 8.01 5.81 -16.81
CA VAL A 310 6.77 6.58 -16.74
C VAL A 310 6.71 7.35 -15.43
N LYS A 311 6.27 8.61 -15.48
CA LYS A 311 5.97 9.40 -14.29
C LYS A 311 4.70 8.86 -13.64
N VAL A 312 4.81 8.33 -12.42
CA VAL A 312 3.70 7.64 -11.77
C VAL A 312 3.60 8.02 -10.30
N TYR A 313 2.37 8.22 -9.85
CA TYR A 313 1.98 8.49 -8.47
C TYR A 313 0.90 7.52 -8.04
N ALA A 314 0.90 7.07 -6.78
CA ALA A 314 -0.22 6.39 -6.16
C ALA A 314 -1.02 7.37 -5.30
N MET A 315 -2.34 7.30 -5.32
CA MET A 315 -3.19 8.15 -4.47
C MET A 315 -3.02 7.75 -3.01
N SER A 316 -2.66 8.71 -2.17
CA SER A 316 -2.43 8.50 -0.74
C SER A 316 -3.69 8.07 -0.02
N GLY A 317 -3.59 7.05 0.84
CA GLY A 317 -4.70 6.53 1.62
C GLY A 317 -5.85 5.93 0.79
N SER A 318 -5.60 5.67 -0.51
CA SER A 318 -6.57 5.03 -1.41
C SER A 318 -7.97 5.68 -1.38
N LEU A 319 -9.05 4.93 -1.59
CA LEU A 319 -10.42 5.47 -1.50
C LEU A 319 -10.87 5.78 -0.06
N THR A 320 -10.14 5.34 0.95
CA THR A 320 -10.42 5.67 2.36
C THR A 320 -10.27 7.18 2.59
N VAL A 321 -9.12 7.75 2.24
CA VAL A 321 -8.87 9.20 2.39
C VAL A 321 -9.70 10.01 1.39
N TRP A 322 -9.92 9.51 0.17
CA TRP A 322 -10.84 10.14 -0.80
C TRP A 322 -12.24 10.34 -0.21
N SER A 323 -12.79 9.28 0.40
CA SER A 323 -14.11 9.31 1.03
C SER A 323 -14.14 10.16 2.31
N TYR A 324 -13.07 10.11 3.11
CA TYR A 324 -12.91 10.96 4.31
C TYR A 324 -12.99 12.44 3.95
N ASN A 325 -12.39 12.86 2.85
CA ASN A 325 -12.46 14.23 2.34
C ASN A 325 -13.83 14.58 1.72
N GLY A 326 -14.79 13.65 1.73
CA GLY A 326 -16.14 13.86 1.22
C GLY A 326 -16.24 13.95 -0.29
N TYR A 327 -15.28 13.37 -1.02
CA TYR A 327 -15.29 13.37 -2.48
C TYR A 327 -16.15 12.24 -3.04
N ASP A 328 -16.95 12.57 -4.07
CA ASP A 328 -17.84 11.61 -4.70
C ASP A 328 -17.07 10.56 -5.52
N LEU A 329 -17.59 9.33 -5.51
CA LEU A 329 -17.14 8.23 -6.36
C LEU A 329 -18.16 7.96 -7.49
N ASP A 330 -17.68 7.55 -8.64
CA ASP A 330 -18.50 7.02 -9.70
C ASP A 330 -18.77 5.52 -9.49
N THR A 331 -20.04 5.13 -9.43
CA THR A 331 -20.47 3.75 -9.15
C THR A 331 -21.35 3.15 -10.25
N LYS A 332 -21.61 3.89 -11.34
CA LYS A 332 -22.56 3.49 -12.40
C LYS A 332 -21.83 2.97 -13.62
N GLU A 333 -22.35 1.91 -14.24
CA GLU A 333 -21.81 1.41 -15.52
C GLU A 333 -21.74 2.49 -16.61
N SER A 334 -22.59 3.52 -16.56
CA SER A 334 -22.57 4.63 -17.50
C SER A 334 -21.38 5.57 -17.35
N THR A 335 -20.64 5.48 -16.23
CA THR A 335 -19.41 6.25 -15.98
C THR A 335 -18.14 5.47 -16.35
N LEU A 336 -18.27 4.26 -16.91
CA LEU A 336 -17.11 3.50 -17.38
C LEU A 336 -16.31 4.30 -18.41
N VAL A 337 -15.07 4.58 -18.07
CA VAL A 337 -14.13 5.24 -18.97
C VAL A 337 -13.51 4.20 -19.89
N THR A 338 -13.70 4.37 -21.20
CA THR A 338 -13.03 3.53 -22.19
C THR A 338 -11.67 4.13 -22.49
N PRO A 339 -10.57 3.41 -22.32
CA PRO A 339 -9.25 3.93 -22.65
C PRO A 339 -9.13 4.18 -24.18
N GLU A 340 -8.36 5.18 -24.54
CA GLU A 340 -7.99 5.45 -25.94
C GLU A 340 -6.60 4.85 -26.17
N PRO A 341 -6.47 3.74 -26.96
CA PRO A 341 -5.18 3.10 -27.18
C PRO A 341 -4.19 4.04 -27.88
N ALA A 342 -2.93 3.94 -27.49
CA ALA A 342 -1.82 4.62 -28.18
C ALA A 342 -1.26 3.73 -29.30
N ASP A 343 -0.80 4.34 -30.39
CA ASP A 343 -0.17 3.63 -31.52
C ASP A 343 1.13 2.93 -31.11
N SER A 344 1.84 3.48 -30.13
CA SER A 344 3.07 2.91 -29.54
C SER A 344 3.35 3.54 -28.18
N PHE A 345 4.17 2.90 -27.38
CA PHE A 345 4.65 3.46 -26.11
C PHE A 345 5.60 4.66 -26.30
N GLY A 346 6.32 4.70 -27.42
CA GLY A 346 7.22 5.79 -27.78
C GLY A 346 8.66 5.64 -27.29
N ALA A 347 9.02 4.47 -26.72
CA ALA A 347 10.39 4.08 -26.36
C ALA A 347 10.53 2.55 -26.35
N ASP A 348 11.70 2.05 -26.78
CA ASP A 348 12.01 0.62 -26.80
C ASP A 348 12.81 0.18 -25.58
N THR A 349 13.46 1.09 -24.87
CA THR A 349 14.37 0.80 -23.76
C THR A 349 13.63 0.81 -22.43
N ILE A 350 13.88 -0.19 -21.58
CA ILE A 350 13.53 -0.20 -20.16
C ILE A 350 14.48 0.77 -19.45
N GLN A 351 13.94 1.79 -18.79
CA GLN A 351 14.73 2.88 -18.19
C GLN A 351 15.34 2.50 -16.85
N ASN A 352 14.55 1.84 -16.00
CA ASN A 352 14.90 1.50 -14.61
C ASN A 352 14.64 0.01 -14.35
N PRO A 353 15.43 -0.92 -14.95
CA PRO A 353 15.18 -2.36 -14.83
C PRO A 353 15.27 -2.87 -13.39
N ASP A 354 16.01 -2.17 -12.53
CA ASP A 354 16.27 -2.57 -11.14
C ASP A 354 15.17 -2.11 -10.15
N GLU A 355 14.06 -1.55 -10.64
CA GLU A 355 12.90 -1.24 -9.77
C GLU A 355 12.24 -2.53 -9.26
N ILE A 356 12.23 -3.60 -10.05
CA ILE A 356 11.68 -4.92 -9.72
C ILE A 356 12.82 -5.95 -9.76
N LEU A 357 12.91 -6.79 -8.73
CA LEU A 357 13.79 -7.94 -8.74
C LEU A 357 13.11 -9.14 -9.40
N TRP A 358 13.89 -9.93 -10.12
CA TRP A 358 13.42 -11.10 -10.85
C TRP A 358 14.01 -12.40 -10.27
N MET A 359 13.54 -13.55 -10.76
CA MET A 359 13.92 -14.87 -10.23
C MET A 359 15.43 -15.10 -10.16
N ASP A 360 16.18 -14.61 -11.14
CA ASP A 360 17.64 -14.77 -11.17
C ASP A 360 18.35 -13.89 -10.15
N ASP A 361 17.82 -12.70 -9.84
CA ASP A 361 18.33 -11.84 -8.77
C ASP A 361 18.18 -12.53 -7.41
N ILE A 362 17.04 -13.17 -7.17
CA ILE A 362 16.79 -13.91 -5.94
C ILE A 362 17.74 -15.10 -5.79
N ARG A 363 17.95 -15.83 -6.88
CA ARG A 363 18.94 -16.94 -6.89
C ARG A 363 20.35 -16.43 -6.60
N ALA A 364 20.74 -15.30 -7.18
CA ALA A 364 22.05 -14.68 -6.94
C ALA A 364 22.22 -14.25 -5.47
N ILE A 365 21.19 -13.69 -4.84
CA ILE A 365 21.21 -13.34 -3.42
C ILE A 365 21.34 -14.60 -2.56
N LEU A 366 20.51 -15.63 -2.79
CA LEU A 366 20.52 -16.87 -2.00
C LEU A 366 21.84 -17.64 -2.14
N ASN A 367 22.49 -17.58 -3.32
CA ASN A 367 23.80 -18.19 -3.56
C ASN A 367 24.98 -17.37 -3.00
N GLY A 368 24.72 -16.14 -2.48
CA GLY A 368 25.77 -15.24 -1.98
C GLY A 368 26.61 -14.59 -3.09
N GLU A 369 26.13 -14.57 -4.31
CA GLU A 369 26.76 -13.91 -5.47
C GLU A 369 26.52 -12.40 -5.44
N VAL A 370 25.38 -11.99 -4.90
CA VAL A 370 24.98 -10.61 -4.66
C VAL A 370 24.62 -10.43 -3.18
N GLU A 371 25.07 -9.34 -2.57
CA GLU A 371 24.71 -9.03 -1.20
C GLU A 371 23.26 -8.60 -1.11
N GLY A 372 22.47 -9.26 -0.24
CA GLY A 372 21.07 -8.97 -0.06
C GLY A 372 20.39 -9.94 0.90
N GLN A 373 19.11 -9.75 1.11
CA GLN A 373 18.24 -10.54 1.99
C GLN A 373 16.95 -10.85 1.24
N VAL A 374 16.51 -12.09 1.28
CA VAL A 374 15.22 -12.51 0.72
C VAL A 374 14.21 -12.55 1.86
N VAL A 375 13.12 -11.82 1.75
CA VAL A 375 12.20 -11.54 2.87
C VAL A 375 10.80 -12.02 2.56
N ASP A 376 10.33 -12.99 3.34
CA ASP A 376 8.99 -13.56 3.23
C ASP A 376 8.01 -12.79 4.13
N ASN A 377 7.06 -12.09 3.53
CA ASN A 377 6.05 -11.32 4.27
C ASN A 377 4.71 -12.04 4.43
N ARG A 378 4.62 -13.32 4.07
CA ARG A 378 3.43 -14.16 4.25
C ARG A 378 3.12 -14.43 5.73
N GLY A 379 1.93 -14.96 5.97
CA GLY A 379 1.50 -15.40 7.30
C GLY A 379 2.43 -16.45 7.93
N LYS A 380 2.42 -16.53 9.28
CA LYS A 380 3.30 -17.47 10.00
C LYS A 380 2.98 -18.94 9.71
N ALA A 381 1.74 -19.25 9.43
CA ALA A 381 1.33 -20.61 9.09
C ALA A 381 1.87 -21.03 7.72
N GLU A 382 1.83 -20.11 6.72
CA GLU A 382 2.42 -20.31 5.39
C GLU A 382 3.95 -20.47 5.48
N TRP A 383 4.63 -19.59 6.23
CA TRP A 383 6.07 -19.70 6.50
C TRP A 383 6.47 -21.04 7.08
N ASN A 384 5.65 -21.58 7.98
CA ASN A 384 5.90 -22.88 8.60
C ASN A 384 5.48 -24.07 7.73
N GLY A 385 4.94 -23.83 6.53
CA GLY A 385 4.47 -24.87 5.62
C GLY A 385 3.24 -25.61 6.08
N LYS A 386 2.43 -25.00 6.96
CA LYS A 386 1.18 -25.59 7.47
C LYS A 386 0.00 -25.36 6.55
N GLU A 387 0.07 -24.36 5.75
CA GLU A 387 -0.90 -23.97 4.73
C GLU A 387 -0.22 -23.24 3.58
N THR A 388 -0.87 -23.14 2.46
CA THR A 388 -0.37 -22.39 1.30
C THR A 388 -0.76 -20.93 1.34
N GLY A 389 -1.83 -20.58 2.04
CA GLY A 389 -2.47 -19.27 2.03
C GLY A 389 -3.34 -19.02 0.78
N TYR A 390 -3.33 -19.94 -0.20
CA TYR A 390 -3.98 -19.78 -1.51
C TYR A 390 -4.77 -21.03 -1.85
N SER A 391 -6.06 -20.88 -2.12
CA SER A 391 -6.94 -21.99 -2.52
C SER A 391 -6.65 -22.55 -3.93
N TYR A 392 -5.72 -21.94 -4.66
CA TYR A 392 -5.34 -22.31 -6.02
C TYR A 392 -3.88 -22.73 -6.13
N HIS A 393 -3.17 -22.89 -5.01
CA HIS A 393 -1.78 -23.30 -4.97
C HIS A 393 -1.57 -24.36 -3.89
N ASP A 394 -0.96 -25.49 -4.27
CA ASP A 394 -0.93 -26.70 -3.44
C ASP A 394 0.38 -26.87 -2.66
N LEU A 395 1.45 -26.12 -3.01
CA LEU A 395 2.77 -26.26 -2.42
C LEU A 395 2.92 -25.38 -1.18
N ALA A 396 3.19 -26.02 -0.03
CA ALA A 396 3.40 -25.33 1.24
C ALA A 396 4.86 -25.44 1.71
N GLY A 397 5.41 -24.33 2.21
CA GLY A 397 6.79 -24.28 2.67
C GLY A 397 7.38 -22.87 2.63
N ARG A 398 8.70 -22.77 2.73
CA ARG A 398 9.45 -21.52 2.68
C ARG A 398 10.74 -21.64 1.88
N ILE A 399 11.20 -20.55 1.34
CA ILE A 399 12.49 -20.48 0.66
C ILE A 399 13.61 -20.65 1.69
N ASP A 400 14.53 -21.58 1.44
CA ASP A 400 15.70 -21.78 2.31
C ASP A 400 16.61 -20.54 2.25
N GLY A 401 16.96 -20.00 3.41
CA GLY A 401 17.75 -18.77 3.53
C GLY A 401 16.94 -17.47 3.52
N SER A 402 15.60 -17.51 3.34
CA SER A 402 14.76 -16.32 3.53
C SER A 402 14.54 -15.98 5.01
N ILE A 403 14.25 -14.70 5.27
CA ILE A 403 13.93 -14.16 6.59
C ILE A 403 12.43 -13.87 6.64
N TRP A 404 11.77 -14.25 7.71
CA TRP A 404 10.35 -13.95 7.88
C TRP A 404 10.15 -12.57 8.49
N CYS A 405 9.34 -11.74 7.82
CA CYS A 405 8.91 -10.42 8.31
C CYS A 405 7.46 -10.20 7.87
N ALA A 406 6.52 -10.44 8.76
CA ALA A 406 5.09 -10.43 8.43
C ALA A 406 4.62 -9.06 7.93
N GLN A 407 3.69 -9.06 7.00
CA GLN A 407 2.99 -7.85 6.56
C GLN A 407 2.11 -7.28 7.67
N GLY A 408 1.43 -8.15 8.42
CA GLY A 408 0.51 -7.78 9.48
C GLY A 408 0.04 -8.99 10.28
N SER A 409 -0.92 -8.78 11.15
CA SER A 409 -1.60 -9.81 11.91
C SER A 409 -3.08 -9.47 12.11
N GLU A 410 -3.95 -10.49 12.29
CA GLU A 410 -5.37 -10.29 12.57
C GLU A 410 -5.63 -9.45 13.85
N LYS A 411 -4.70 -9.47 14.79
CA LYS A 411 -4.84 -8.78 16.07
C LYS A 411 -4.33 -7.34 16.01
N GLU A 412 -3.21 -7.11 15.32
CA GLU A 412 -2.46 -5.85 15.36
C GLU A 412 -2.60 -5.06 14.04
N GLY A 413 -3.24 -5.66 13.02
CA GLY A 413 -3.39 -5.09 11.69
C GLY A 413 -2.09 -5.10 10.89
N GLU A 414 -2.04 -4.27 9.88
CA GLU A 414 -0.88 -4.14 8.99
C GLU A 414 0.27 -3.40 9.68
N PHE A 415 1.51 -3.87 9.50
CA PHE A 415 2.69 -3.32 10.18
C PHE A 415 3.39 -2.20 9.40
N PHE A 416 3.04 -2.00 8.16
CA PHE A 416 3.70 -1.03 7.27
C PHE A 416 2.84 0.20 6.98
N GLU A 417 1.57 0.21 7.40
CA GLU A 417 0.65 1.31 7.18
C GLU A 417 -0.01 1.84 8.46
N ASN A 418 -0.51 3.05 8.35
CA ASN A 418 -1.34 3.71 9.33
C ASN A 418 -2.82 3.32 9.13
N VAL A 419 -3.67 3.70 10.07
CA VAL A 419 -5.11 3.38 10.06
C VAL A 419 -5.86 3.93 8.84
N ASP A 420 -5.35 4.97 8.20
CA ASP A 420 -5.91 5.61 7.01
C ASP A 420 -5.27 5.12 5.69
N HIS A 421 -4.57 3.98 5.73
CA HIS A 421 -3.85 3.39 4.59
C HIS A 421 -2.74 4.27 4.00
N THR A 422 -2.17 5.15 4.82
CA THR A 422 -0.94 5.87 4.46
C THR A 422 0.30 5.14 4.98
N PRO A 423 1.49 5.32 4.37
CA PRO A 423 2.70 4.71 4.88
C PRO A 423 3.07 5.24 6.27
N ARG A 424 3.67 4.38 7.09
CA ARG A 424 4.26 4.78 8.37
C ARG A 424 5.52 5.61 8.16
N THR A 425 6.01 6.25 9.22
CA THR A 425 7.25 7.03 9.17
C THR A 425 8.48 6.15 8.90
N GLN A 426 9.54 6.75 8.38
CA GLN A 426 10.81 6.05 8.12
C GLN A 426 11.36 5.37 9.40
N SER A 427 11.29 6.07 10.53
CA SER A 427 11.81 5.57 11.81
C SER A 427 11.03 4.34 12.30
N GLU A 428 9.70 4.35 12.18
CA GLU A 428 8.84 3.21 12.53
C GLU A 428 9.10 2.01 11.61
N LEU A 429 9.14 2.23 10.29
CA LEU A 429 9.40 1.19 9.30
C LEU A 429 10.79 0.57 9.52
N LYS A 430 11.82 1.39 9.71
CA LYS A 430 13.17 0.94 9.97
C LYS A 430 13.25 0.12 11.26
N SER A 431 12.65 0.61 12.34
CA SER A 431 12.61 -0.11 13.63
C SER A 431 11.92 -1.46 13.50
N TYR A 432 10.81 -1.53 12.76
CA TYR A 432 10.11 -2.79 12.53
C TYR A 432 10.97 -3.78 11.72
N LEU A 433 11.61 -3.35 10.64
CA LEU A 433 12.50 -4.18 9.83
C LEU A 433 13.67 -4.72 10.68
N GLU A 434 14.38 -3.86 11.42
CA GLU A 434 15.50 -4.23 12.27
C GLU A 434 15.09 -5.18 13.41
N SER A 435 13.91 -4.98 14.00
CA SER A 435 13.38 -5.88 15.04
C SER A 435 13.08 -7.30 14.53
N ASN A 436 12.85 -7.45 13.23
CA ASN A 436 12.70 -8.75 12.56
C ASN A 436 14.04 -9.32 12.06
N GLY A 437 15.18 -8.72 12.44
CA GLY A 437 16.53 -9.20 12.11
C GLY A 437 17.00 -8.83 10.71
N LEU A 438 16.38 -7.84 10.08
CA LEU A 438 16.77 -7.33 8.78
C LEU A 438 17.84 -6.23 8.92
N ASP A 439 18.80 -6.23 8.01
CA ASP A 439 19.82 -5.18 7.87
C ASP A 439 19.36 -4.19 6.80
N VAL A 440 18.87 -3.04 7.23
CA VAL A 440 18.30 -2.02 6.34
C VAL A 440 19.33 -1.36 5.40
N SER A 441 20.62 -1.59 5.62
CA SER A 441 21.67 -1.14 4.70
C SER A 441 21.83 -2.02 3.46
N LYS A 442 21.22 -3.22 3.47
CA LYS A 442 21.29 -4.20 2.38
C LYS A 442 20.00 -4.24 1.57
N THR A 443 20.10 -4.64 0.32
CA THR A 443 18.91 -4.94 -0.49
C THR A 443 18.05 -6.01 0.18
N MET A 444 16.78 -5.72 0.36
CA MET A 444 15.77 -6.62 0.92
C MET A 444 14.73 -6.94 -0.16
N ALA A 445 14.78 -8.15 -0.70
CA ALA A 445 13.85 -8.65 -1.71
C ALA A 445 12.59 -9.19 -1.04
N PHE A 446 11.55 -8.39 -0.94
CA PHE A 446 10.27 -8.78 -0.35
C PHE A 446 9.43 -9.62 -1.32
N PHE A 447 8.78 -10.65 -0.79
CA PHE A 447 7.82 -11.47 -1.52
C PHE A 447 6.70 -11.99 -0.62
N CYS A 448 5.51 -12.19 -1.19
CA CYS A 448 4.44 -13.02 -0.63
C CYS A 448 4.15 -14.21 -1.56
N GLY A 449 2.91 -14.62 -1.74
CA GLY A 449 2.56 -15.69 -2.68
C GLY A 449 2.77 -15.29 -4.14
N ASP A 450 2.11 -14.23 -4.54
CA ASP A 450 2.13 -13.63 -5.88
C ASP A 450 2.72 -12.22 -5.91
N SER A 451 3.29 -11.76 -4.80
CA SER A 451 4.00 -10.50 -4.59
C SER A 451 3.16 -9.21 -4.61
N TRP A 452 1.84 -9.25 -4.52
CA TRP A 452 1.04 -8.03 -4.41
C TRP A 452 1.30 -7.29 -3.09
N GLY A 453 1.19 -7.99 -1.95
CA GLY A 453 1.50 -7.40 -0.63
C GLY A 453 2.95 -6.96 -0.52
N ALA A 454 3.88 -7.69 -1.14
CA ALA A 454 5.29 -7.31 -1.20
C ALA A 454 5.52 -6.01 -1.98
N ALA A 455 4.80 -5.81 -3.09
CA ALA A 455 4.84 -4.57 -3.87
C ALA A 455 4.34 -3.39 -3.05
N LYS A 456 3.24 -3.56 -2.30
CA LYS A 456 2.73 -2.56 -1.36
C LYS A 456 3.79 -2.15 -0.34
N ILE A 457 4.39 -3.13 0.34
CA ILE A 457 5.43 -2.90 1.35
C ILE A 457 6.61 -2.13 0.75
N ALA A 458 7.14 -2.58 -0.38
CA ALA A 458 8.27 -1.92 -1.03
C ALA A 458 7.93 -0.49 -1.45
N TYR A 459 6.72 -0.25 -1.97
CA TYR A 459 6.28 1.07 -2.39
C TYR A 459 6.19 2.05 -1.20
N TRP A 460 5.65 1.59 -0.05
CA TRP A 460 5.59 2.37 1.18
C TRP A 460 6.97 2.65 1.77
N CYS A 461 7.80 1.62 1.90
CA CYS A 461 9.15 1.77 2.42
C CYS A 461 9.97 2.76 1.58
N GLN A 462 9.89 2.66 0.25
CA GLN A 462 10.60 3.58 -0.63
C GLN A 462 10.05 5.00 -0.60
N SER A 463 8.76 5.21 -0.34
CA SER A 463 8.20 6.56 -0.16
C SER A 463 8.72 7.25 1.12
N ALA A 464 9.23 6.48 2.06
CA ALA A 464 9.90 6.92 3.28
C ALA A 464 11.43 6.75 3.19
N ASP A 465 11.99 6.80 1.97
CA ASP A 465 13.43 6.73 1.65
C ASP A 465 14.15 5.42 2.04
N LEU A 466 13.42 4.36 2.37
CA LEU A 466 14.00 3.02 2.55
C LEU A 466 14.16 2.31 1.20
N ASN A 467 15.01 2.85 0.34
CA ASN A 467 15.20 2.43 -1.06
C ASN A 467 15.84 1.04 -1.20
N THR A 468 16.36 0.46 -0.13
CA THR A 468 16.87 -0.91 -0.06
C THR A 468 15.76 -1.96 -0.04
N VAL A 469 14.52 -1.60 0.30
CA VAL A 469 13.36 -2.49 0.21
C VAL A 469 12.92 -2.56 -1.24
N LYS A 470 12.93 -3.76 -1.82
CA LYS A 470 12.60 -4.02 -3.23
C LYS A 470 11.48 -5.05 -3.33
N GLU A 471 10.63 -4.87 -4.33
CA GLU A 471 9.68 -5.90 -4.74
C GLU A 471 10.42 -7.02 -5.50
N TRP A 472 10.12 -8.28 -5.17
CA TRP A 472 10.38 -9.39 -6.07
C TRP A 472 9.09 -9.74 -6.81
N GLY A 473 9.04 -9.48 -8.11
CA GLY A 473 7.82 -9.46 -8.90
C GLY A 473 7.05 -10.80 -9.02
N ASN A 474 7.67 -11.96 -8.69
CA ASN A 474 7.02 -13.26 -8.85
C ASN A 474 6.58 -13.93 -7.52
N GLY A 475 7.46 -14.01 -6.51
CA GLY A 475 7.11 -14.56 -5.20
C GLY A 475 7.12 -16.09 -5.08
N TRP A 476 6.43 -16.59 -4.04
CA TRP A 476 6.40 -17.99 -3.64
C TRP A 476 5.81 -18.93 -4.68
N ILE A 477 4.70 -18.57 -5.31
CA ILE A 477 3.98 -19.44 -6.25
C ILE A 477 4.86 -19.83 -7.43
N PRO A 478 5.46 -18.92 -8.20
CA PRO A 478 6.40 -19.29 -9.25
C PRO A 478 7.66 -19.98 -8.73
N TRP A 479 8.21 -19.54 -7.57
CA TRP A 479 9.39 -20.17 -7.00
C TRP A 479 9.21 -21.67 -6.83
N SER A 480 8.14 -22.06 -6.15
CA SER A 480 7.86 -23.46 -5.83
C SER A 480 7.46 -24.27 -7.07
N ASN A 481 6.67 -23.69 -8.00
CA ASN A 481 6.22 -24.36 -9.22
C ASN A 481 7.30 -24.54 -10.29
N GLU A 482 8.33 -23.70 -10.30
CA GLU A 482 9.45 -23.82 -11.26
C GLU A 482 10.53 -24.83 -10.85
N GLY A 483 10.30 -25.58 -9.75
CA GLY A 483 11.21 -26.60 -9.27
C GLY A 483 12.42 -26.07 -8.50
N ASN A 484 12.35 -24.83 -7.99
CA ASN A 484 13.38 -24.35 -7.08
C ASN A 484 13.28 -25.06 -5.72
N GLU A 485 14.42 -25.20 -5.03
CA GLU A 485 14.46 -25.82 -3.71
C GLU A 485 13.75 -24.95 -2.64
N PHE A 486 13.06 -25.61 -1.71
CA PHE A 486 12.43 -25.00 -0.57
C PHE A 486 12.39 -25.95 0.64
N ILE A 487 12.07 -25.44 1.81
CA ILE A 487 11.91 -26.20 3.05
C ILE A 487 10.42 -26.50 3.26
N ASP A 488 10.05 -27.77 3.32
CA ASP A 488 8.70 -28.22 3.63
C ASP A 488 8.33 -28.08 5.13
N HIS A 489 7.10 -28.42 5.49
CA HIS A 489 6.63 -28.35 6.89
C HIS A 489 7.36 -29.29 7.86
N ASN A 490 8.02 -30.35 7.35
CA ASN A 490 8.84 -31.27 8.13
C ASN A 490 10.29 -30.78 8.29
N GLY A 491 10.66 -29.67 7.64
CA GLY A 491 12.02 -29.15 7.64
C GLY A 491 12.95 -29.81 6.61
N ASN A 492 12.41 -30.57 5.68
CA ASN A 492 13.18 -31.18 4.62
C ASN A 492 13.37 -30.21 3.46
N LYS A 493 14.55 -30.26 2.82
CA LYS A 493 14.81 -29.55 1.59
C LYS A 493 14.30 -30.38 0.42
N VAL A 494 13.35 -29.81 -0.32
CA VAL A 494 12.64 -30.48 -1.42
C VAL A 494 12.51 -29.55 -2.61
N HIS A 495 12.14 -30.10 -3.79
CA HIS A 495 11.72 -29.35 -4.96
C HIS A 495 10.54 -30.04 -5.63
N TYR A 496 9.72 -29.28 -6.34
CA TYR A 496 8.56 -29.81 -7.06
C TYR A 496 8.94 -30.23 -8.48
N ASP A 497 8.67 -31.48 -8.83
CA ASP A 497 8.77 -31.99 -10.21
C ASP A 497 7.38 -31.97 -10.87
N LYS A 498 7.15 -30.97 -11.72
CA LYS A 498 5.87 -30.79 -12.42
C LYS A 498 5.51 -31.92 -13.39
N TYR A 499 6.47 -32.75 -13.81
CA TYR A 499 6.22 -33.87 -14.72
C TYR A 499 5.77 -35.12 -13.98
N GLN A 500 6.22 -35.26 -12.74
CA GLN A 500 5.82 -36.34 -11.85
C GLN A 500 4.66 -35.94 -10.92
N ASP A 501 4.36 -34.66 -10.83
CA ASP A 501 3.43 -34.05 -9.89
C ASP A 501 3.77 -34.48 -8.44
N ALA A 502 5.04 -34.34 -8.08
CA ALA A 502 5.61 -34.88 -6.84
C ALA A 502 6.66 -33.94 -6.25
N LEU A 503 6.80 -33.99 -4.92
CA LEU A 503 7.92 -33.42 -4.20
C LEU A 503 9.07 -34.41 -4.15
N LEU A 504 10.22 -34.00 -4.63
CA LEU A 504 11.44 -34.82 -4.62
C LEU A 504 12.46 -34.26 -3.63
N ASP A 505 13.14 -35.16 -2.93
CA ASP A 505 14.32 -34.79 -2.14
C ASP A 505 15.56 -34.62 -3.04
N LYS A 506 16.67 -34.23 -2.43
CA LYS A 506 17.96 -34.03 -3.14
C LYS A 506 18.48 -35.27 -3.89
N ASP A 507 18.00 -36.46 -3.53
CA ASP A 507 18.40 -37.73 -4.15
C ASP A 507 17.38 -38.16 -5.23
N GLY A 508 16.35 -37.32 -5.51
CA GLY A 508 15.30 -37.57 -6.50
C GLY A 508 14.26 -38.58 -6.06
N LYS A 509 14.17 -38.85 -4.74
CA LYS A 509 13.17 -39.73 -4.18
C LYS A 509 11.88 -38.91 -3.93
N ASP A 510 10.75 -39.47 -4.35
CA ASP A 510 9.44 -38.92 -4.02
C ASP A 510 9.20 -38.94 -2.49
N VAL A 511 9.00 -37.77 -1.93
CA VAL A 511 8.71 -37.52 -0.50
C VAL A 511 7.36 -36.85 -0.32
N SER A 512 6.54 -36.83 -1.37
CA SER A 512 5.17 -36.32 -1.27
C SER A 512 4.43 -37.14 -0.21
N ASP A 513 3.86 -36.45 0.73
CA ASP A 513 2.86 -36.99 1.64
C ASP A 513 1.65 -36.05 1.56
N GLY A 514 0.46 -36.46 1.83
CA GLY A 514 -0.74 -35.63 1.68
C GLY A 514 -0.76 -34.33 2.52
N THR A 515 0.39 -33.93 3.07
CA THR A 515 0.58 -32.69 3.85
C THR A 515 1.54 -31.72 3.18
N ASN A 516 2.36 -32.18 2.21
CA ASN A 516 3.34 -31.38 1.48
C ASN A 516 2.78 -30.83 0.17
N ILE A 517 1.91 -31.62 -0.47
CA ILE A 517 1.04 -31.22 -1.56
C ILE A 517 -0.37 -31.30 -0.97
N LEU A 518 -0.98 -30.18 -0.75
CA LEU A 518 -2.33 -30.11 -0.22
C LEU A 518 -3.27 -30.46 -1.38
N ASP A 519 -3.94 -31.61 -1.28
CA ASP A 519 -5.04 -31.92 -2.17
C ASP A 519 -6.03 -30.75 -2.16
N ASP A 520 -6.59 -30.41 -3.32
CA ASP A 520 -7.60 -29.36 -3.50
C ASP A 520 -8.49 -29.31 -2.27
N ALA A 521 -8.40 -28.20 -1.53
CA ALA A 521 -9.17 -28.02 -0.32
C ALA A 521 -10.63 -28.34 -0.63
N THR A 522 -11.09 -29.44 -0.08
CA THR A 522 -12.49 -29.85 -0.16
C THR A 522 -13.35 -28.65 0.14
N GLU A 523 -14.25 -28.33 -0.80
CA GLU A 523 -15.29 -27.33 -0.66
C GLU A 523 -15.97 -27.47 0.73
N GLU A 524 -15.68 -26.54 1.65
CA GLU A 524 -16.56 -26.23 2.78
C GLU A 524 -17.14 -24.82 2.64
#